data_fd744ce8eb5d6a445a29865027b4e6f0
#
_entry.id   fd744ce8eb5d6a445a29865027b4e6f0
#
_cell.length_a   1.000
_cell.length_b   1.000
_cell.length_c   1.000
_cell.angle_alpha   90.00
_cell.angle_beta   90.00
_cell.angle_gamma   90.00
#
_symmetry.space_group_name_H-M   'P 1'
#
loop_
_entity.id
_entity.type
_entity.pdbx_description
1 polymer ?
#
loop_
_entity_poly.entity_id
_entity_poly.type
_entity_poly.pdbx_seq_one_letter_code
_entity_poly.pdbx_strand_id
1 'polypeptide(L)'
;MSEKRISIAVAALGGQGGGVLSNWIVEIAESCGYRAQYTAIAGVAQRTGTTIYAIELYPEAEINEQDPVLSLMPVSGDVDVVIAAELMEAGRAVNRGIVTPEKTTLIASDHRIYAIGEKETMGDGRLNGDEVGSSLKKAAKNLILFDMDKMVLKSSSVISS
;
A
#
# COMPACT_ATOMS: atom_id res chain seq x y z
N MET A 1 -13.33 16.71 19.34
CA MET A 1 -12.37 16.48 18.22
C MET A 1 -12.83 15.18 17.60
N SER A 2 -13.34 15.21 16.37
CA SER A 2 -13.73 13.99 15.66
C SER A 2 -12.52 13.09 15.57
N GLU A 3 -12.59 11.91 16.18
CA GLU A 3 -11.57 10.89 15.99
C GLU A 3 -11.57 10.52 14.53
N LYS A 4 -10.45 10.67 13.95
CA LYS A 4 -10.27 10.70 12.53
C LYS A 4 -10.37 9.29 11.95
N ARG A 5 -11.23 9.09 10.94
CA ARG A 5 -11.14 7.95 10.04
C ARG A 5 -9.69 7.69 9.65
N ILE A 6 -9.26 6.44 9.64
CA ILE A 6 -7.95 6.02 9.19
C ILE A 6 -8.10 5.38 7.81
N SER A 7 -7.38 5.90 6.84
CA SER A 7 -7.34 5.37 5.47
C SER A 7 -5.99 4.71 5.19
N ILE A 8 -6.02 3.44 4.78
CA ILE A 8 -4.83 2.65 4.47
C ILE A 8 -4.94 2.12 3.04
N ALA A 9 -3.87 2.19 2.29
CA ALA A 9 -3.77 1.54 0.98
C ALA A 9 -2.66 0.50 0.98
N VAL A 10 -2.97 -0.72 0.55
CA VAL A 10 -1.96 -1.77 0.31
C VAL A 10 -1.81 -1.96 -1.18
N ALA A 11 -0.60 -1.77 -1.70
CA ALA A 11 -0.25 -1.95 -3.10
C ALA A 11 0.62 -3.21 -3.25
N ALA A 12 0.08 -4.23 -3.91
CA ALA A 12 0.76 -5.51 -4.07
C ALA A 12 0.51 -6.09 -5.46
N LEU A 13 1.49 -6.83 -5.97
CA LEU A 13 1.31 -7.66 -7.16
C LEU A 13 0.56 -8.95 -6.80
N GLY A 14 -0.01 -9.61 -7.80
CA GLY A 14 -0.62 -10.91 -7.61
C GLY A 14 0.36 -11.91 -6.96
N GLY A 15 -0.08 -12.63 -5.94
CA GLY A 15 0.74 -13.58 -5.18
C GLY A 15 1.53 -12.99 -3.99
N GLN A 16 1.61 -11.68 -3.82
CA GLN A 16 2.34 -11.04 -2.70
C GLN A 16 1.54 -10.94 -1.38
N GLY A 17 0.40 -11.61 -1.29
CA GLY A 17 -0.37 -11.66 -0.04
C GLY A 17 -1.12 -10.38 0.34
N GLY A 18 -1.26 -9.41 -0.56
CA GLY A 18 -1.92 -8.13 -0.26
C GLY A 18 -3.34 -8.28 0.27
N GLY A 19 -4.13 -9.20 -0.27
CA GLY A 19 -5.48 -9.49 0.23
C GLY A 19 -5.49 -10.10 1.63
N VAL A 20 -4.54 -11.01 1.92
CA VAL A 20 -4.40 -11.62 3.24
C VAL A 20 -4.04 -10.56 4.28
N LEU A 21 -3.05 -9.71 3.97
CA LEU A 21 -2.67 -8.60 4.84
C LEU A 21 -3.84 -7.65 5.10
N SER A 22 -4.58 -7.30 4.05
CA SER A 22 -5.74 -6.41 4.18
C SER A 22 -6.81 -7.00 5.08
N ASN A 23 -7.09 -8.30 4.96
CA ASN A 23 -8.03 -9.00 5.84
C ASN A 23 -7.57 -8.99 7.29
N TRP A 24 -6.29 -9.26 7.56
CA TRP A 24 -5.73 -9.20 8.91
C TRP A 24 -5.83 -7.80 9.52
N ILE A 25 -5.57 -6.75 8.72
CA ILE A 25 -5.72 -5.37 9.20
C ILE A 25 -7.17 -5.10 9.61
N VAL A 26 -8.15 -5.54 8.82
CA VAL A 26 -9.58 -5.38 9.14
C VAL A 26 -9.93 -6.14 10.42
N GLU A 27 -9.56 -7.42 10.53
CA GLU A 27 -9.84 -8.24 11.72
C GLU A 27 -9.25 -7.64 13.00
N ILE A 28 -8.01 -7.13 12.92
CA ILE A 28 -7.35 -6.45 14.05
C ILE A 28 -8.10 -5.16 14.39
N ALA A 29 -8.45 -4.34 13.39
CA ALA A 29 -9.15 -3.09 13.61
C ALA A 29 -10.52 -3.32 14.28
N GLU A 30 -11.29 -4.30 13.81
CA GLU A 30 -12.58 -4.68 14.40
C GLU A 30 -12.41 -5.15 15.86
N SER A 31 -11.37 -5.94 16.15
CA SER A 31 -11.06 -6.34 17.52
C SER A 31 -10.67 -5.17 18.45
N CYS A 32 -10.24 -4.05 17.87
CA CYS A 32 -9.86 -2.82 18.57
C CYS A 32 -11.00 -1.78 18.63
N GLY A 33 -12.21 -2.13 18.22
CA GLY A 33 -13.38 -1.24 18.29
C GLY A 33 -13.49 -0.26 17.11
N TYR A 34 -13.04 -0.69 15.94
CA TYR A 34 -13.25 0.03 14.70
C TYR A 34 -14.26 -0.68 13.81
N ARG A 35 -15.11 0.05 13.15
CA ARG A 35 -15.82 -0.41 11.95
C ARG A 35 -14.83 -0.38 10.79
N ALA A 36 -14.58 -1.51 10.14
CA ALA A 36 -13.58 -1.62 9.12
C ALA A 36 -14.14 -2.25 7.84
N GLN A 37 -13.63 -1.84 6.69
CA GLN A 37 -13.84 -2.53 5.42
C GLN A 37 -12.61 -2.42 4.54
N TYR A 38 -12.46 -3.34 3.61
CA TYR A 38 -11.54 -3.15 2.50
C TYR A 38 -12.18 -3.50 1.16
N THR A 39 -11.68 -2.88 0.11
CA THR A 39 -12.02 -3.19 -1.28
C THR A 39 -10.75 -3.46 -2.07
N ALA A 40 -10.82 -4.42 -3.00
CA ALA A 40 -9.73 -4.72 -3.90
C ALA A 40 -9.97 -4.09 -5.27
N ILE A 41 -9.07 -3.21 -5.68
CA ILE A 41 -9.10 -2.55 -6.98
C ILE A 41 -8.03 -3.19 -7.85
N ALA A 42 -8.43 -4.13 -8.69
CA ALA A 42 -7.51 -4.78 -9.61
C ALA A 42 -7.04 -3.79 -10.69
N GLY A 43 -5.73 -3.67 -10.86
CA GLY A 43 -5.17 -2.92 -11.98
C GLY A 43 -5.56 -3.55 -13.32
N VAL A 44 -5.98 -2.75 -14.29
CA VAL A 44 -6.51 -3.20 -15.59
C VAL A 44 -5.43 -3.78 -16.52
N ALA A 45 -4.17 -3.77 -16.14
CA ALA A 45 -3.10 -4.35 -16.94
C ALA A 45 -3.07 -5.87 -16.76
N GLN A 46 -3.47 -6.58 -17.79
CA GLN A 46 -3.61 -8.07 -17.81
C GLN A 46 -2.31 -8.86 -17.64
N ARG A 47 -1.17 -8.19 -17.44
CA ARG A 47 0.13 -8.83 -17.20
C ARG A 47 0.86 -8.02 -16.12
N THR A 48 0.97 -8.54 -14.92
CA THR A 48 1.57 -7.88 -13.74
C THR A 48 0.81 -6.65 -13.23
N GLY A 49 -0.53 -6.71 -13.22
CA GLY A 49 -1.36 -5.65 -12.65
C GLY A 49 -1.23 -5.59 -11.13
N THR A 50 -0.91 -4.41 -10.63
CA THR A 50 -0.98 -4.11 -9.20
C THR A 50 -2.42 -4.17 -8.74
N THR A 51 -2.69 -4.87 -7.67
CA THR A 51 -3.94 -4.71 -6.93
C THR A 51 -3.71 -3.70 -5.81
N ILE A 52 -4.57 -2.71 -5.74
CA ILE A 52 -4.63 -1.78 -4.61
C ILE A 52 -5.80 -2.21 -3.74
N TYR A 53 -5.51 -2.45 -2.47
CA TYR A 53 -6.52 -2.69 -1.45
C TYR A 53 -6.71 -1.39 -0.68
N ALA A 54 -7.91 -0.80 -0.77
CA ALA A 54 -8.30 0.36 0.01
C ALA A 54 -8.96 -0.12 1.30
N ILE A 55 -8.42 0.29 2.43
CA ILE A 55 -8.91 -0.07 3.76
C ILE A 55 -9.33 1.21 4.47
N GLU A 56 -10.55 1.22 4.97
CA GLU A 56 -11.12 2.32 5.74
C GLU A 56 -11.50 1.83 7.12
N LEU A 57 -11.02 2.55 8.13
CA LEU A 57 -11.29 2.28 9.54
C LEU A 57 -11.98 3.47 10.16
N TYR A 58 -13.08 3.24 10.87
CA TYR A 58 -13.83 4.28 11.58
C TYR A 58 -14.09 3.85 13.02
N PRO A 59 -13.78 4.69 14.04
CA PRO A 59 -13.99 4.33 15.44
C PRO A 59 -15.47 4.06 15.73
N GLU A 60 -15.82 2.89 16.27
CA GLU A 60 -17.21 2.53 16.59
C GLU A 60 -17.83 3.48 17.62
N ALA A 61 -17.03 4.01 18.54
CA ALA A 61 -17.46 4.96 19.55
C ALA A 61 -18.00 6.28 18.96
N GLU A 62 -17.68 6.59 17.70
CA GLU A 62 -18.14 7.79 16.99
C GLU A 62 -19.31 7.52 16.04
N ILE A 63 -19.76 6.26 15.92
CA ILE A 63 -20.91 5.89 15.10
C ILE A 63 -22.19 6.33 15.85
N ASN A 64 -22.90 7.25 15.22
CA ASN A 64 -24.22 7.68 15.68
C ASN A 64 -25.30 6.74 15.14
N GLU A 65 -26.52 7.25 14.89
CA GLU A 65 -27.66 6.47 14.40
C GLU A 65 -27.49 5.88 12.99
N GLN A 66 -26.48 6.31 12.23
CA GLN A 66 -26.23 5.85 10.87
C GLN A 66 -24.80 5.31 10.74
N ASP A 67 -24.66 4.18 10.08
CA ASP A 67 -23.35 3.62 9.75
C ASP A 67 -22.54 4.59 8.86
N PRO A 68 -21.22 4.70 9.08
CA PRO A 68 -20.37 5.57 8.27
C PRO A 68 -20.32 5.08 6.82
N VAL A 69 -20.38 6.01 5.87
CA VAL A 69 -20.12 5.70 4.47
C VAL A 69 -18.61 5.67 4.25
N LEU A 70 -18.07 4.48 4.06
CA LEU A 70 -16.66 4.27 3.84
C LEU A 70 -16.31 4.30 2.34
N SER A 71 -15.12 4.82 2.02
CA SER A 71 -14.68 4.95 0.63
C SER A 71 -14.33 3.58 0.03
N LEU A 72 -14.68 3.37 -1.23
CA LEU A 72 -14.33 2.18 -2.01
C LEU A 72 -12.94 2.29 -2.67
N MET A 73 -12.37 3.49 -2.69
CA MET A 73 -11.09 3.77 -3.35
C MET A 73 -10.23 4.70 -2.50
N PRO A 74 -8.89 4.58 -2.53
CA PRO A 74 -8.03 5.54 -1.88
C PRO A 74 -8.26 6.93 -2.47
N VAL A 75 -8.54 7.90 -1.62
CA VAL A 75 -8.71 9.30 -2.04
C VAL A 75 -7.32 9.95 -2.10
N SER A 76 -6.98 10.54 -3.26
CA SER A 76 -5.73 11.26 -3.43
C SER A 76 -5.58 12.36 -2.37
N GLY A 77 -4.42 12.40 -1.70
CA GLY A 77 -4.14 13.35 -0.62
C GLY A 77 -4.78 13.03 0.73
N ASP A 78 -5.57 11.95 0.85
CA ASP A 78 -6.29 11.60 2.07
C ASP A 78 -6.01 10.19 2.61
N VAL A 79 -4.87 9.62 2.27
CA VAL A 79 -4.43 8.31 2.77
C VAL A 79 -3.40 8.49 3.88
N ASP A 80 -3.66 7.89 5.05
CA ASP A 80 -2.77 8.00 6.22
C ASP A 80 -1.56 7.08 6.11
N VAL A 81 -1.77 5.84 5.62
CA VAL A 81 -0.72 4.83 5.49
C VAL A 81 -0.79 4.17 4.12
N VAL A 82 0.34 4.07 3.44
CA VAL A 82 0.49 3.24 2.24
C VAL A 82 1.51 2.14 2.52
N ILE A 83 1.13 0.89 2.24
CA ILE A 83 2.01 -0.28 2.32
C ILE A 83 2.24 -0.78 0.90
N ALA A 84 3.48 -0.74 0.43
CA ALA A 84 3.85 -1.22 -0.90
C ALA A 84 4.76 -2.45 -0.79
N ALA A 85 4.32 -3.56 -1.35
CA ALA A 85 5.04 -4.84 -1.27
C ALA A 85 6.34 -4.85 -2.09
N GLU A 86 6.52 -3.91 -3.01
CA GLU A 86 7.76 -3.73 -3.76
C GLU A 86 7.99 -2.25 -4.16
N LEU A 87 9.23 -1.92 -4.52
CA LEU A 87 9.70 -0.55 -4.72
C LEU A 87 8.95 0.21 -5.82
N MET A 88 8.64 -0.44 -6.95
CA MET A 88 7.96 0.23 -8.07
C MET A 88 6.49 0.49 -7.79
N GLU A 89 5.87 -0.32 -6.93
CA GLU A 89 4.49 -0.06 -6.47
C GLU A 89 4.43 1.17 -5.57
N ALA A 90 5.45 1.36 -4.72
CA ALA A 90 5.59 2.60 -3.96
C ALA A 90 5.69 3.83 -4.89
N GLY A 91 6.51 3.75 -5.95
CA GLY A 91 6.62 4.80 -6.97
C GLY A 91 5.30 5.07 -7.69
N ARG A 92 4.54 4.01 -8.03
CA ARG A 92 3.21 4.17 -8.65
C ARG A 92 2.20 4.80 -7.71
N ALA A 93 2.23 4.47 -6.41
CA ALA A 93 1.36 5.11 -5.42
C ALA A 93 1.63 6.62 -5.31
N VAL A 94 2.90 7.03 -5.38
CA VAL A 94 3.28 8.45 -5.47
C VAL A 94 2.72 9.10 -6.73
N ASN A 95 2.96 8.49 -7.90
CA ASN A 95 2.49 9.04 -9.19
C ASN A 95 0.96 9.15 -9.28
N ARG A 96 0.22 8.32 -8.55
CA ARG A 96 -1.24 8.38 -8.46
C ARG A 96 -1.74 9.41 -7.44
N GLY A 97 -0.84 10.09 -6.73
CA GLY A 97 -1.19 11.06 -5.69
C GLY A 97 -1.77 10.42 -4.42
N ILE A 98 -1.61 9.11 -4.24
CA ILE A 98 -2.06 8.39 -3.03
C ILE A 98 -1.11 8.70 -1.87
N VAL A 99 0.18 8.84 -2.15
CA VAL A 99 1.22 9.23 -1.18
C VAL A 99 1.45 10.74 -1.29
N THR A 100 1.38 11.43 -0.15
CA THR A 100 1.61 12.88 -0.08
C THR A 100 2.50 13.25 1.10
N PRO A 101 3.31 14.33 0.95
CA PRO A 101 4.25 14.73 1.99
C PRO A 101 3.56 15.34 3.23
N GLU A 102 2.31 15.79 3.09
CA GLU A 102 1.56 16.41 4.18
C GLU A 102 0.98 15.37 5.15
N LYS A 103 0.66 14.17 4.63
CA LYS A 103 -0.16 13.21 5.39
C LYS A 103 0.44 11.82 5.47
N THR A 104 0.90 11.27 4.36
CA THR A 104 1.07 9.82 4.21
C THR A 104 2.36 9.28 4.84
N THR A 105 2.23 8.25 5.65
CA THR A 105 3.34 7.35 6.02
C THR A 105 3.43 6.24 4.98
N LEU A 106 4.53 6.19 4.24
CA LEU A 106 4.82 5.14 3.25
C LEU A 106 5.71 4.07 3.85
N ILE A 107 5.22 2.84 3.89
CA ILE A 107 5.95 1.63 4.26
C ILE A 107 6.17 0.82 2.99
N ALA A 108 7.41 0.62 2.57
CA ALA A 108 7.69 -0.04 1.31
C ALA A 108 8.84 -1.05 1.43
N SER A 109 8.76 -2.11 0.63
CA SER A 109 9.91 -2.96 0.41
C SER A 109 10.88 -2.29 -0.57
N ASP A 110 12.18 -2.39 -0.31
CA ASP A 110 13.22 -2.01 -1.28
C ASP A 110 13.47 -3.11 -2.31
N HIS A 111 12.84 -4.28 -2.14
CA HIS A 111 12.82 -5.32 -3.16
C HIS A 111 12.19 -4.80 -4.44
N ARG A 112 12.76 -5.18 -5.59
CA ARG A 112 12.33 -4.68 -6.89
C ARG A 112 11.99 -5.81 -7.85
N ILE A 113 10.77 -5.76 -8.38
CA ILE A 113 10.35 -6.59 -9.51
C ILE A 113 10.37 -5.72 -10.76
N TYR A 114 11.19 -6.10 -11.74
CA TYR A 114 11.30 -5.36 -13.00
C TYR A 114 10.00 -5.46 -13.81
N ALA A 115 9.46 -4.32 -14.17
CA ALA A 115 8.30 -4.24 -15.05
C ALA A 115 8.63 -4.80 -16.45
N ILE A 116 7.59 -5.24 -17.18
CA ILE A 116 7.76 -5.78 -18.54
C ILE A 116 8.43 -4.74 -19.45
N GLY A 117 8.00 -3.47 -19.39
CA GLY A 117 8.59 -2.39 -20.18
C GLY A 117 10.08 -2.16 -19.91
N GLU A 118 10.54 -2.38 -18.67
CA GLU A 118 11.96 -2.31 -18.33
C GLU A 118 12.76 -3.49 -18.90
N LYS A 119 12.11 -4.66 -19.05
CA LYS A 119 12.74 -5.87 -19.61
C LYS A 119 12.77 -5.87 -21.15
N GLU A 120 11.82 -5.19 -21.78
CA GLU A 120 11.67 -5.14 -23.25
C GLU A 120 12.43 -3.98 -23.91
N THR A 121 12.89 -3.00 -23.13
CA THR A 121 13.64 -1.85 -23.66
C THR A 121 15.00 -2.29 -24.18
N MET A 122 15.33 -1.95 -25.42
CA MET A 122 16.65 -2.15 -25.97
C MET A 122 17.67 -1.31 -25.21
N GLY A 123 18.65 -1.96 -24.57
CA GLY A 123 19.59 -1.33 -23.67
C GLY A 123 19.19 -1.49 -22.19
N ASP A 124 19.71 -0.62 -21.31
CA ASP A 124 19.34 -0.62 -19.90
C ASP A 124 18.12 0.30 -19.67
N GLY A 125 16.93 -0.27 -19.76
CA GLY A 125 15.65 0.43 -19.51
C GLY A 125 15.30 0.51 -18.03
N ARG A 126 16.19 0.09 -17.11
CA ARG A 126 15.92 0.06 -15.68
C ARG A 126 16.05 1.45 -15.06
N LEU A 127 15.02 1.84 -14.31
CA LEU A 127 15.13 3.03 -13.47
C LEU A 127 16.14 2.78 -12.34
N ASN A 128 16.89 3.81 -11.97
CA ASN A 128 17.82 3.70 -10.84
C ASN A 128 17.05 3.59 -9.51
N GLY A 129 17.24 2.50 -8.78
CA GLY A 129 16.56 2.26 -7.50
C GLY A 129 16.84 3.33 -6.44
N ASP A 130 18.05 3.89 -6.41
CA ASP A 130 18.43 4.96 -5.48
C ASP A 130 17.70 6.28 -5.78
N GLU A 131 17.47 6.56 -7.08
CA GLU A 131 16.68 7.73 -7.50
C GLU A 131 15.21 7.55 -7.11
N VAL A 132 14.66 6.35 -7.26
CA VAL A 132 13.31 6.02 -6.81
C VAL A 132 13.21 6.22 -5.30
N GLY A 133 14.12 5.63 -4.50
CA GLY A 133 14.15 5.80 -3.05
C GLY A 133 14.23 7.26 -2.60
N SER A 134 15.06 8.05 -3.29
CA SER A 134 15.19 9.50 -3.02
C SER A 134 13.90 10.26 -3.35
N SER A 135 13.20 9.86 -4.40
CA SER A 135 11.91 10.44 -4.80
C SER A 135 10.81 10.10 -3.79
N LEU A 136 10.77 8.84 -3.31
CA LEU A 136 9.83 8.40 -2.28
C LEU A 136 9.99 9.19 -0.99
N LYS A 137 11.24 9.47 -0.58
CA LYS A 137 11.53 10.25 0.62
C LYS A 137 11.01 11.70 0.56
N LYS A 138 10.97 12.28 -0.63
CA LYS A 138 10.43 13.63 -0.85
C LYS A 138 8.90 13.64 -0.94
N ALA A 139 8.32 12.54 -1.40
CA ALA A 139 6.90 12.42 -1.68
C ALA A 139 6.06 11.98 -0.47
N ALA A 140 6.66 11.38 0.56
CA ALA A 140 5.98 10.90 1.75
C ALA A 140 6.30 11.77 2.96
N LYS A 141 5.33 11.91 3.88
CA LYS A 141 5.56 12.55 5.18
C LYS A 141 6.58 11.77 6.02
N ASN A 142 6.41 10.45 6.05
CA ASN A 142 7.35 9.52 6.66
C ASN A 142 7.61 8.38 5.66
N LEU A 143 8.86 7.95 5.55
CA LEU A 143 9.25 6.79 4.75
C LEU A 143 9.89 5.74 5.63
N ILE A 144 9.34 4.52 5.57
CA ILE A 144 9.93 3.30 6.15
C ILE A 144 10.25 2.37 4.98
N LEU A 145 11.53 2.24 4.66
CA LEU A 145 12.00 1.45 3.53
C LEU A 145 12.93 0.35 4.04
N PHE A 146 12.62 -0.91 3.73
CA PHE A 146 13.41 -2.06 4.13
C PHE A 146 13.13 -3.28 3.23
N ASP A 147 14.04 -4.25 3.23
CA ASP A 147 13.89 -5.49 2.48
C ASP A 147 12.94 -6.45 3.22
N MET A 148 11.68 -6.48 2.78
CA MET A 148 10.65 -7.35 3.35
C MET A 148 10.97 -8.83 3.12
N ASP A 149 11.55 -9.20 1.99
CA ASP A 149 11.90 -10.58 1.65
C ASP A 149 12.99 -11.12 2.59
N LYS A 150 14.00 -10.31 2.90
CA LYS A 150 15.03 -10.71 3.89
C LYS A 150 14.45 -10.86 5.31
N MET A 151 13.43 -10.10 5.66
CA MET A 151 12.76 -10.28 6.95
C MET A 151 12.04 -11.63 7.02
N VAL A 152 11.33 -12.00 5.96
CA VAL A 152 10.60 -13.29 5.89
C VAL A 152 11.57 -14.46 5.99
N LEU A 153 12.70 -14.41 5.28
CA LEU A 153 13.74 -15.44 5.35
C LEU A 153 14.30 -15.63 6.76
N LYS A 154 14.44 -14.54 7.53
CA LYS A 154 14.91 -14.59 8.93
C LYS A 154 13.86 -15.19 9.88
N SER A 155 12.57 -15.04 9.59
CA SER A 155 11.48 -15.56 10.41
C SER A 155 11.16 -17.03 10.18
N SER A 156 11.90 -17.73 9.30
CA SER A 156 11.63 -19.12 8.89
C SER A 156 10.24 -19.34 8.28
N SER A 157 9.63 -18.27 7.79
CA SER A 157 8.34 -18.32 7.11
C SER A 157 8.53 -18.71 5.63
N VAL A 158 7.56 -19.41 5.08
CA VAL A 158 7.58 -19.78 3.66
C VAL A 158 7.19 -18.55 2.85
N ILE A 159 8.09 -18.11 1.96
CA ILE A 159 7.71 -17.12 0.94
C ILE A 159 6.84 -17.86 -0.06
N SER A 160 5.56 -17.55 -0.10
CA SER A 160 4.71 -18.00 -1.19
C SER A 160 5.05 -17.15 -2.42
N SER A 161 5.75 -17.75 -3.35
CA SER A 161 6.01 -17.21 -4.68
C SER A 161 4.74 -17.21 -5.53
#